data_9dbe243cee79ceb5c0c44d6bd34112d6
#
_entry.id   9dbe243cee79ceb5c0c44d6bd34112d6
#
_cell.length_a   1.000
_cell.length_b   1.000
_cell.length_c   1.000
_cell.angle_alpha   90.00
_cell.angle_beta   90.00
_cell.angle_gamma   90.00
#
_symmetry.space_group_name_H-M   'P 1'
#
loop_
_entity.id
_entity.type
_entity.pdbx_description
1 polymer ?
#
loop_
_entity_poly.entity_id
_entity_poly.type
_entity_poly.pdbx_seq_one_letter_code
_entity_poly.pdbx_strand_id
1 'polypeptide(L)'
;MAKPEPSTAGIKSALMNLPGVRQVNIIENPFADADQYGNPPYSVHVFCLGGKEDDIASCLADKVAAGITLAGSKEVQAKDATGEVKKINFDYATDKPIYARVKIRTTDEWNVDDGADYVKHEIADYINSLLMDGTVYLTKIYPTIYSIEGVGAVSY
;
A
#
# COMPACT_ATOMS: atom_id res chain seq x y z
N MET A 1 -22.90 -6.03 -25.60
CA MET A 1 -22.41 -5.52 -24.30
C MET A 1 -20.93 -5.85 -24.19
N ALA A 2 -20.06 -4.85 -24.21
CA ALA A 2 -18.64 -5.07 -23.98
C ALA A 2 -18.47 -5.52 -22.51
N LYS A 3 -17.76 -6.64 -22.27
CA LYS A 3 -17.30 -6.99 -20.93
C LYS A 3 -16.49 -5.80 -20.41
N PRO A 4 -16.71 -5.33 -19.17
CA PRO A 4 -15.85 -4.32 -18.62
C PRO A 4 -14.42 -4.90 -18.62
N GLU A 5 -13.50 -4.22 -19.29
CA GLU A 5 -12.08 -4.53 -19.17
C GLU A 5 -11.72 -4.49 -17.68
N PRO A 6 -10.99 -5.48 -17.18
CA PRO A 6 -10.57 -5.49 -15.79
C PRO A 6 -9.64 -4.29 -15.59
N SER A 7 -10.19 -3.21 -15.09
CA SER A 7 -9.41 -2.02 -14.75
C SER A 7 -8.50 -2.35 -13.57
N THR A 8 -7.33 -1.74 -13.51
CA THR A 8 -6.41 -1.80 -12.36
C THR A 8 -7.14 -1.56 -11.04
N ALA A 9 -8.12 -0.65 -11.04
CA ALA A 9 -9.00 -0.40 -9.90
C ALA A 9 -9.83 -1.63 -9.49
N GLY A 10 -10.33 -2.40 -10.46
CA GLY A 10 -11.08 -3.63 -10.20
C GLY A 10 -10.20 -4.73 -9.62
N ILE A 11 -8.98 -4.90 -10.13
CA ILE A 11 -7.98 -5.84 -9.60
C ILE A 11 -7.61 -5.45 -8.16
N LYS A 12 -7.30 -4.16 -7.93
CA LYS A 12 -6.96 -3.65 -6.61
C LYS A 12 -8.09 -3.88 -5.59
N SER A 13 -9.33 -3.57 -5.96
CA SER A 13 -10.49 -3.79 -5.11
C SER A 13 -10.70 -5.26 -4.77
N ALA A 14 -10.54 -6.16 -5.73
CA ALA A 14 -10.66 -7.59 -5.50
C ALA A 14 -9.59 -8.12 -4.54
N LEU A 15 -8.34 -7.70 -4.71
CA LEU A 15 -7.23 -8.08 -3.85
C LEU A 15 -7.40 -7.54 -2.42
N MET A 16 -7.87 -6.30 -2.28
CA MET A 16 -8.13 -5.68 -0.96
C MET A 16 -9.23 -6.39 -0.17
N ASN A 17 -10.12 -7.13 -0.83
CA ASN A 17 -11.15 -7.92 -0.16
C ASN A 17 -10.65 -9.30 0.32
N LEU A 18 -9.43 -9.69 -0.01
CA LEU A 18 -8.86 -10.96 0.43
C LEU A 18 -8.45 -10.92 1.91
N PRO A 19 -8.65 -12.01 2.66
CA PRO A 19 -8.25 -12.08 4.06
C PRO A 19 -6.75 -11.82 4.23
N GLY A 20 -6.40 -10.92 5.16
CA GLY A 20 -5.02 -10.61 5.52
C GLY A 20 -4.29 -9.65 4.57
N VAL A 21 -4.90 -9.24 3.46
CA VAL A 21 -4.36 -8.19 2.60
C VAL A 21 -4.64 -6.82 3.23
N ARG A 22 -3.59 -6.08 3.56
CA ARG A 22 -3.68 -4.76 4.20
C ARG A 22 -3.62 -3.61 3.21
N GLN A 23 -2.76 -3.73 2.20
CA GLN A 23 -2.62 -2.76 1.12
C GLN A 23 -2.24 -3.46 -0.18
N VAL A 24 -2.59 -2.81 -1.31
CA VAL A 24 -2.23 -3.24 -2.65
C VAL A 24 -1.77 -2.03 -3.44
N ASN A 25 -0.64 -2.16 -4.12
CA ASN A 25 -0.20 -1.22 -5.15
C ASN A 25 -0.05 -1.94 -6.48
N ILE A 26 -0.38 -1.25 -7.57
CA ILE A 26 -0.29 -1.80 -8.92
C ILE A 26 0.43 -0.78 -9.79
N ILE A 27 1.50 -1.24 -10.45
CA ILE A 27 2.25 -0.46 -11.42
C ILE A 27 1.93 -1.03 -12.80
N GLU A 28 1.44 -0.19 -13.69
CA GLU A 28 1.18 -0.54 -15.08
C GLU A 28 2.31 -0.03 -15.97
N ASN A 29 2.77 -0.88 -16.86
CA ASN A 29 3.60 -0.47 -17.98
C ASN A 29 2.81 -0.61 -19.28
N PRO A 30 2.16 0.46 -19.76
CA PRO A 30 1.35 0.41 -21.00
C PRO A 30 2.20 0.59 -22.28
N PHE A 31 3.51 0.76 -22.14
CA PHE A 31 4.41 1.06 -23.24
C PHE A 31 5.07 -0.20 -23.82
N ALA A 32 5.61 -0.03 -25.04
CA ALA A 32 6.31 -1.09 -25.76
C ALA A 32 7.74 -1.34 -25.24
N ASP A 33 8.25 -0.49 -24.35
CA ASP A 33 9.56 -0.60 -23.74
C ASP A 33 9.44 -0.93 -22.24
N ALA A 34 10.51 -1.47 -21.66
CA ALA A 34 10.56 -1.65 -20.22
C ALA A 34 10.50 -0.30 -19.50
N ASP A 35 9.77 -0.24 -18.38
CA ASP A 35 9.66 0.97 -17.58
C ASP A 35 10.93 1.23 -16.72
N GLN A 36 10.94 2.34 -16.00
CA GLN A 36 12.04 2.72 -15.11
C GLN A 36 12.28 1.74 -13.94
N TYR A 37 11.33 0.87 -13.67
CA TYR A 37 11.41 -0.18 -12.62
C TYR A 37 11.81 -1.53 -13.18
N GLY A 38 12.01 -1.65 -14.50
CA GLY A 38 12.34 -2.89 -15.19
C GLY A 38 11.16 -3.80 -15.48
N ASN A 39 9.93 -3.30 -15.34
CA ASN A 39 8.75 -4.06 -15.73
C ASN A 39 8.70 -4.25 -17.25
N PRO A 40 8.37 -5.47 -17.74
CA PRO A 40 8.29 -5.75 -19.16
C PRO A 40 7.28 -4.85 -19.89
N PRO A 41 7.37 -4.74 -21.22
CA PRO A 41 6.35 -4.08 -22.03
C PRO A 41 4.95 -4.66 -21.78
N TYR A 42 3.93 -3.79 -21.76
CA TYR A 42 2.53 -4.17 -21.60
C TYR A 42 2.26 -5.08 -20.41
N SER A 43 2.87 -4.76 -19.26
CA SER A 43 2.76 -5.56 -18.05
C SER A 43 2.06 -4.82 -16.92
N VAL A 44 1.60 -5.62 -15.97
CA VAL A 44 1.05 -5.16 -14.69
C VAL A 44 1.86 -5.81 -13.57
N HIS A 45 2.41 -5.01 -12.68
CA HIS A 45 3.15 -5.46 -11.51
C HIS A 45 2.34 -5.18 -10.25
N VAL A 46 1.96 -6.23 -9.57
CA VAL A 46 1.13 -6.17 -8.36
C VAL A 46 1.98 -6.36 -7.12
N PHE A 47 1.83 -5.46 -6.16
CA PHE A 47 2.46 -5.52 -4.85
C PHE A 47 1.36 -5.66 -3.78
N CYS A 48 1.42 -6.72 -2.99
CA CYS A 48 0.51 -6.96 -1.89
C CYS A 48 1.23 -6.84 -0.54
N LEU A 49 0.61 -6.16 0.41
CA LEU A 49 1.05 -6.14 1.80
C LEU A 49 0.18 -7.09 2.60
N GLY A 50 0.72 -8.25 2.95
CA GLY A 50 -0.04 -9.33 3.60
C GLY A 50 -0.87 -10.17 2.62
N GLY A 51 -1.69 -11.05 3.18
CA GLY A 51 -2.49 -12.02 2.42
C GLY A 51 -1.78 -13.34 2.14
N LYS A 52 -2.56 -14.37 1.82
CA LYS A 52 -2.02 -15.68 1.44
C LYS A 52 -1.69 -15.73 -0.04
N GLU A 53 -0.58 -16.36 -0.37
CA GLU A 53 -0.07 -16.49 -1.73
C GLU A 53 -1.08 -17.11 -2.69
N ASP A 54 -1.69 -18.22 -2.28
CA ASP A 54 -2.66 -18.94 -3.11
C ASP A 54 -3.94 -18.12 -3.37
N ASP A 55 -4.41 -17.36 -2.39
CA ASP A 55 -5.59 -16.51 -2.52
C ASP A 55 -5.31 -15.34 -3.49
N ILE A 56 -4.14 -14.71 -3.36
CA ILE A 56 -3.70 -13.64 -4.26
C ILE A 56 -3.56 -14.16 -5.68
N ALA A 57 -2.87 -15.29 -5.86
CA ALA A 57 -2.64 -15.88 -7.18
C ALA A 57 -3.97 -16.28 -7.85
N SER A 58 -4.89 -16.88 -7.12
CA SER A 58 -6.21 -17.25 -7.64
C SER A 58 -7.03 -16.02 -8.04
N CYS A 59 -7.00 -14.98 -7.22
CA CYS A 59 -7.68 -13.71 -7.53
C CYS A 59 -7.10 -13.08 -8.82
N LEU A 60 -5.78 -13.05 -8.97
CA LEU A 60 -5.13 -12.52 -10.17
C LEU A 60 -5.44 -13.38 -11.40
N ALA A 61 -5.45 -14.71 -11.27
CA ALA A 61 -5.81 -15.62 -12.36
C ALA A 61 -7.21 -15.32 -12.91
N ASP A 62 -8.15 -14.96 -12.04
CA ASP A 62 -9.52 -14.63 -12.41
C ASP A 62 -9.69 -13.23 -12.97
N LYS A 63 -8.94 -12.26 -12.44
CA LYS A 63 -9.18 -10.82 -12.70
C LYS A 63 -8.32 -10.27 -13.82
N VAL A 64 -7.16 -10.85 -14.08
CA VAL A 64 -6.26 -10.36 -15.13
C VAL A 64 -6.70 -10.89 -16.49
N ALA A 65 -6.91 -9.98 -17.43
CA ALA A 65 -7.33 -10.33 -18.78
C ALA A 65 -6.25 -11.14 -19.50
N ALA A 66 -6.69 -12.00 -20.40
CA ALA A 66 -5.79 -12.74 -21.29
C ALA A 66 -4.94 -11.77 -22.13
N GLY A 67 -3.65 -12.01 -22.19
CA GLY A 67 -2.68 -11.21 -22.95
C GLY A 67 -1.98 -10.12 -22.12
N ILE A 68 -2.39 -9.88 -20.87
CA ILE A 68 -1.64 -9.01 -19.96
C ILE A 68 -0.55 -9.83 -19.27
N THR A 69 0.69 -9.33 -19.36
CA THR A 69 1.83 -9.93 -18.67
C THR A 69 1.82 -9.49 -17.20
N LEU A 70 1.84 -10.46 -16.28
CA LEU A 70 2.06 -10.18 -14.87
C LEU A 70 3.56 -10.17 -14.57
N ALA A 71 4.06 -9.04 -14.09
CA ALA A 71 5.43 -8.89 -13.61
C ALA A 71 5.51 -9.23 -12.12
N GLY A 72 6.69 -9.64 -11.66
CA GLY A 72 6.97 -9.96 -10.27
C GLY A 72 7.98 -11.08 -10.14
N SER A 73 8.67 -11.12 -8.99
CA SER A 73 9.69 -12.15 -8.70
C SER A 73 9.08 -13.44 -8.15
N LYS A 74 7.91 -13.38 -7.52
CA LYS A 74 7.15 -14.55 -7.12
C LYS A 74 6.39 -15.12 -8.30
N GLU A 75 6.54 -16.42 -8.53
CA GLU A 75 5.79 -17.15 -9.52
C GLU A 75 4.96 -18.25 -8.86
N VAL A 76 3.65 -18.21 -9.05
CA VAL A 76 2.70 -19.16 -8.49
C VAL A 76 1.82 -19.70 -9.59
N GLN A 77 1.54 -21.00 -9.58
CA GLN A 77 0.53 -21.58 -10.46
C GLN A 77 -0.84 -21.52 -9.79
N ALA A 78 -1.79 -20.89 -10.45
CA ALA A 78 -3.16 -20.79 -9.96
C ALA A 78 -4.15 -21.19 -11.07
N LYS A 79 -5.30 -21.70 -10.67
CA LYS A 79 -6.41 -21.98 -11.59
C LYS A 79 -7.32 -20.77 -11.63
N ASP A 80 -7.73 -20.41 -12.85
CA ASP A 80 -8.81 -19.44 -13.01
C ASP A 80 -10.20 -20.07 -12.79
N ALA A 81 -11.25 -19.27 -12.88
CA ALA A 81 -12.63 -19.71 -12.70
C ALA A 81 -13.07 -20.78 -13.70
N THR A 82 -12.37 -20.92 -14.83
CA THR A 82 -12.61 -21.97 -15.84
C THR A 82 -11.85 -23.26 -15.57
N GLY A 83 -10.94 -23.24 -14.58
CA GLY A 83 -10.07 -24.37 -14.23
C GLY A 83 -8.76 -24.43 -15.02
N GLU A 84 -8.49 -23.42 -15.86
CA GLU A 84 -7.22 -23.32 -16.58
C GLU A 84 -6.09 -22.90 -15.63
N VAL A 85 -4.95 -23.59 -15.72
CA VAL A 85 -3.76 -23.28 -14.91
C VAL A 85 -2.99 -22.14 -15.56
N LYS A 86 -2.79 -21.06 -14.82
CA LYS A 86 -2.02 -19.89 -15.23
C LYS A 86 -0.80 -19.68 -14.34
N LYS A 87 0.27 -19.16 -14.91
CA LYS A 87 1.43 -18.64 -14.17
C LYS A 87 1.13 -17.21 -13.75
N ILE A 88 1.14 -16.99 -12.47
CA ILE A 88 0.85 -15.70 -11.85
C ILE A 88 2.11 -15.16 -11.20
N ASN A 89 2.53 -13.98 -11.62
CA ASN A 89 3.66 -13.29 -11.04
C ASN A 89 3.17 -12.08 -10.25
N PHE A 90 3.73 -11.87 -9.08
CA PHE A 90 3.52 -10.70 -8.24
C PHE A 90 4.63 -10.59 -7.19
N ASP A 91 4.62 -9.53 -6.38
CA ASP A 91 5.52 -9.38 -5.26
C ASP A 91 4.77 -9.02 -3.97
N TYR A 92 5.38 -9.36 -2.82
CA TYR A 92 4.95 -8.81 -1.55
C TYR A 92 5.69 -7.50 -1.27
N ALA A 93 4.94 -6.52 -0.77
CA ALA A 93 5.53 -5.33 -0.20
C ALA A 93 6.10 -5.63 1.19
N THR A 94 7.16 -4.93 1.53
CA THR A 94 7.81 -5.03 2.84
C THR A 94 7.43 -3.83 3.69
N ASP A 95 7.07 -4.06 4.95
CA ASP A 95 6.89 -2.98 5.92
C ASP A 95 8.23 -2.24 6.13
N LYS A 96 8.21 -0.92 6.00
CA LYS A 96 9.35 -0.06 6.30
C LYS A 96 9.09 0.66 7.63
N PRO A 97 9.77 0.29 8.72
CA PRO A 97 9.59 0.97 9.98
C PRO A 97 10.07 2.42 9.89
N ILE A 98 9.23 3.35 10.34
CA ILE A 98 9.54 4.77 10.40
C ILE A 98 9.73 5.14 11.87
N TYR A 99 10.86 5.75 12.17
CA TYR A 99 11.17 6.28 13.51
C TYR A 99 11.09 7.79 13.47
N ALA A 100 10.24 8.36 14.32
CA ALA A 100 10.12 9.81 14.47
C ALA A 100 10.62 10.24 15.84
N ARG A 101 11.38 11.32 15.88
CA ARG A 101 11.78 12.01 17.12
C ARG A 101 11.27 13.43 17.04
N VAL A 102 10.49 13.82 18.00
CA VAL A 102 9.86 15.14 18.06
C VAL A 102 10.16 15.75 19.43
N LYS A 103 10.54 17.02 19.45
CA LYS A 103 10.66 17.82 20.68
C LYS A 103 9.48 18.76 20.76
N ILE A 104 8.83 18.78 21.90
CA ILE A 104 7.66 19.60 22.15
C ILE A 104 7.99 20.54 23.30
N ARG A 105 7.63 21.82 23.12
CA ARG A 105 7.54 22.78 24.24
C ARG A 105 6.09 22.81 24.66
N THR A 106 5.84 22.54 25.93
CA THR A 106 4.50 22.49 26.50
C THR A 106 4.10 23.82 27.12
N THR A 107 2.79 24.02 27.22
CA THR A 107 2.18 25.12 27.99
C THR A 107 1.63 24.58 29.33
N ASP A 108 1.05 25.46 30.17
CA ASP A 108 0.44 25.07 31.44
C ASP A 108 -0.78 24.14 31.28
N GLU A 109 -1.34 24.08 30.08
CA GLU A 109 -2.48 23.20 29.72
C GLU A 109 -2.05 21.77 29.35
N TRP A 110 -0.74 21.50 29.35
CA TRP A 110 -0.24 20.17 28.96
C TRP A 110 -0.62 19.10 29.98
N ASN A 111 -1.29 18.04 29.47
CA ASN A 111 -1.55 16.86 30.27
C ASN A 111 -0.26 16.01 30.38
N VAL A 112 0.31 15.96 31.59
CA VAL A 112 1.58 15.27 31.86
C VAL A 112 1.43 13.74 31.78
N ASP A 113 0.23 13.21 32.05
CA ASP A 113 0.00 11.77 32.10
C ASP A 113 -0.18 11.17 30.70
N ASP A 114 -0.98 11.81 29.85
CA ASP A 114 -1.41 11.25 28.58
C ASP A 114 -0.89 12.01 27.35
N GLY A 115 -0.44 13.26 27.49
CA GLY A 115 -0.09 14.13 26.36
C GLY A 115 0.98 13.54 25.43
N ALA A 116 2.00 12.89 25.98
CA ALA A 116 3.04 12.27 25.19
C ALA A 116 2.54 11.09 24.37
N ASP A 117 1.60 10.32 24.88
CA ASP A 117 1.01 9.18 24.19
C ASP A 117 0.03 9.63 23.11
N TYR A 118 -0.71 10.71 23.32
CA TYR A 118 -1.51 11.35 22.27
C TYR A 118 -0.65 11.78 21.09
N VAL A 119 0.48 12.44 21.33
CA VAL A 119 1.40 12.86 20.27
C VAL A 119 1.95 11.66 19.48
N LYS A 120 2.37 10.61 20.18
CA LYS A 120 2.86 9.38 19.54
C LYS A 120 1.78 8.74 18.66
N HIS A 121 0.55 8.68 19.17
CA HIS A 121 -0.58 8.09 18.48
C HIS A 121 -0.92 8.86 17.20
N GLU A 122 -1.02 10.16 17.29
CA GLU A 122 -1.31 11.03 16.14
C GLU A 122 -0.25 10.93 15.04
N ILE A 123 1.04 10.86 15.41
CA ILE A 123 2.14 10.66 14.44
C ILE A 123 2.02 9.28 13.80
N ALA A 124 1.78 8.24 14.59
CA ALA A 124 1.63 6.89 14.10
C ALA A 124 0.44 6.76 13.15
N ASP A 125 -0.70 7.35 13.49
CA ASP A 125 -1.91 7.35 12.67
C ASP A 125 -1.68 8.05 11.33
N TYR A 126 -1.01 9.21 11.34
CA TYR A 126 -0.64 9.88 10.11
C TYR A 126 0.24 9.00 9.21
N ILE A 127 1.31 8.43 9.76
CA ILE A 127 2.25 7.59 8.99
C ILE A 127 1.54 6.33 8.48
N ASN A 128 0.73 5.68 9.32
CA ASN A 128 -0.01 4.46 8.96
C ASN A 128 -1.16 4.72 7.96
N SER A 129 -1.63 5.96 7.85
CA SER A 129 -2.64 6.36 6.87
C SER A 129 -2.07 6.51 5.45
N LEU A 130 -0.74 6.59 5.32
CA LEU A 130 -0.11 6.72 4.01
C LEU A 130 -0.29 5.43 3.20
N LEU A 131 -0.57 5.63 1.92
CA LEU A 131 -0.61 4.51 0.99
C LEU A 131 0.80 3.99 0.71
N MET A 132 0.88 2.77 0.19
CA MET A 132 2.13 2.17 -0.30
C MET A 132 2.81 3.14 -1.27
N ASP A 133 4.13 3.33 -1.13
CA ASP A 133 4.94 4.34 -1.84
C ASP A 133 4.59 5.80 -1.48
N GLY A 134 3.82 6.02 -0.42
CA GLY A 134 3.48 7.35 0.07
C GLY A 134 4.69 8.08 0.67
N THR A 135 4.76 9.40 0.44
CA THR A 135 5.82 10.24 1.02
C THR A 135 5.40 10.80 2.38
N VAL A 136 6.28 10.65 3.36
CA VAL A 136 6.09 11.28 4.68
C VAL A 136 6.51 12.75 4.59
N TYR A 137 5.56 13.65 4.75
CA TYR A 137 5.81 15.09 4.82
C TYR A 137 5.80 15.56 6.28
N LEU A 138 6.93 16.02 6.79
CA LEU A 138 7.03 16.56 8.16
C LEU A 138 6.06 17.71 8.38
N THR A 139 5.85 18.56 7.39
CA THR A 139 4.92 19.69 7.45
C THR A 139 3.47 19.29 7.68
N LYS A 140 3.09 18.05 7.33
CA LYS A 140 1.75 17.51 7.59
C LYS A 140 1.58 16.97 9.01
N ILE A 141 2.69 16.63 9.66
CA ILE A 141 2.69 16.18 11.06
C ILE A 141 2.44 17.35 12.02
N TYR A 142 2.98 18.54 11.72
CA TYR A 142 2.86 19.69 12.60
C TYR A 142 1.42 20.07 12.97
N PRO A 143 0.48 20.27 12.02
CA PRO A 143 -0.89 20.62 12.36
C PRO A 143 -1.56 19.62 13.30
N THR A 144 -1.28 18.33 13.09
CA THR A 144 -1.80 17.25 13.91
C THR A 144 -1.32 17.33 15.35
N ILE A 145 -0.02 17.60 15.56
CA ILE A 145 0.55 17.75 16.90
C ILE A 145 0.06 19.06 17.55
N TYR A 146 -0.03 20.16 16.80
CA TYR A 146 -0.52 21.43 17.31
C TYR A 146 -1.99 21.43 17.71
N SER A 147 -2.78 20.48 17.21
CA SER A 147 -4.17 20.30 17.63
C SER A 147 -4.31 19.71 19.04
N ILE A 148 -3.23 19.20 19.61
CA ILE A 148 -3.22 18.64 20.96
C ILE A 148 -3.08 19.79 21.98
N GLU A 149 -3.98 19.81 22.95
CA GLU A 149 -4.00 20.81 24.02
C GLU A 149 -2.68 20.80 24.81
N GLY A 150 -2.17 21.98 25.07
CA GLY A 150 -0.91 22.14 25.81
C GLY A 150 0.35 22.05 24.97
N VAL A 151 0.26 21.90 23.65
CA VAL A 151 1.42 22.00 22.76
C VAL A 151 1.67 23.45 22.36
N GLY A 152 2.79 24.02 22.81
CA GLY A 152 3.19 25.41 22.52
C GLY A 152 4.10 25.53 21.29
N ALA A 153 5.04 24.59 21.11
CA ALA A 153 5.94 24.57 19.95
C ALA A 153 6.42 23.15 19.64
N VAL A 154 6.67 22.89 18.36
CA VAL A 154 7.18 21.61 17.86
C VAL A 154 8.48 21.83 17.10
N SER A 155 9.50 21.00 17.38
CA SER A 155 10.76 20.95 16.64
C SER A 155 11.22 19.50 16.49
N TYR A 156 12.14 19.24 15.59
CA TYR A 156 12.74 17.92 15.29
C TYR A 156 14.25 17.92 15.57
#